data_31f87b40358c6059b4876f7d725c00e3
#
_entry.id   31f87b40358c6059b4876f7d725c00e3
#
_cell.length_a   1.000
_cell.length_b   1.000
_cell.length_c   1.000
_cell.angle_alpha   90.00
_cell.angle_beta   90.00
_cell.angle_gamma   90.00
#
_symmetry.space_group_name_H-M   'P 1'
#
loop_
_entity.id
_entity.type
_entity.pdbx_description
1 polymer ?
#
loop_
_entity_poly.entity_id
_entity_poly.type
_entity_poly.pdbx_seq_one_letter_code
_entity_poly.pdbx_strand_id
1 'polypeptide(L)'
;MNLWVKILLSVAVLAGAIYLYYTEVKPVVIFGLRSDYAHAIPFQKVPEGLTSLKAESCGQCHREIYEEWKTSIHAHAYEDPFFQAYWKKDKNIWVCLNCHTPLENQQPTLVKDIPRGRVEKATQEPNPHFDADLRKESITCAACHVRDGVILGPFDDSAAPHPTKFDPSFRNAQFCSRCHNVVSGPAQFY
;
A
#
# COMPACT_ATOMS: atom_id res chain seq x y z
N MET A 1 -54.57 -18.30 7.36
CA MET A 1 -53.13 -18.72 7.33
C MET A 1 -52.79 -19.29 8.70
N ASN A 2 -52.35 -20.53 8.73
CA ASN A 2 -52.06 -21.28 9.96
C ASN A 2 -50.93 -20.59 10.74
N LEU A 3 -51.02 -20.58 12.10
CA LEU A 3 -50.03 -19.96 12.99
C LEU A 3 -48.59 -20.42 12.66
N TRP A 4 -48.41 -21.70 12.40
CA TRP A 4 -47.10 -22.28 12.02
C TRP A 4 -46.52 -21.70 10.72
N VAL A 5 -47.37 -21.43 9.72
CA VAL A 5 -46.95 -20.78 8.46
C VAL A 5 -46.48 -19.35 8.72
N LYS A 6 -47.16 -18.62 9.58
CA LYS A 6 -46.76 -17.25 9.98
C LYS A 6 -45.39 -17.25 10.67
N ILE A 7 -45.20 -18.20 11.61
CA ILE A 7 -43.91 -18.35 12.33
C ILE A 7 -42.79 -18.68 11.36
N LEU A 8 -42.94 -19.65 10.47
CA LEU A 8 -41.94 -20.02 9.49
C LEU A 8 -41.58 -18.85 8.56
N LEU A 9 -42.56 -18.10 8.06
CA LEU A 9 -42.29 -16.93 7.24
C LEU A 9 -41.54 -15.85 8.01
N SER A 10 -41.91 -15.58 9.27
CA SER A 10 -41.18 -14.61 10.09
C SER A 10 -39.72 -15.01 10.33
N VAL A 11 -39.47 -16.29 10.61
CA VAL A 11 -38.11 -16.83 10.79
C VAL A 11 -37.31 -16.72 9.49
N ALA A 12 -37.90 -17.05 8.35
CA ALA A 12 -37.23 -16.93 7.06
C ALA A 12 -36.90 -15.47 6.71
N VAL A 13 -37.81 -14.53 6.98
CA VAL A 13 -37.56 -13.09 6.76
C VAL A 13 -36.43 -12.60 7.68
N LEU A 14 -36.46 -12.99 8.96
CA LEU A 14 -35.43 -12.61 9.93
C LEU A 14 -34.06 -13.18 9.53
N ALA A 15 -33.99 -14.46 9.15
CA ALA A 15 -32.77 -15.10 8.68
C ALA A 15 -32.23 -14.41 7.41
N GLY A 16 -33.11 -14.07 6.47
CA GLY A 16 -32.74 -13.31 5.27
C GLY A 16 -32.22 -11.91 5.59
N ALA A 17 -32.84 -11.21 6.51
CA ALA A 17 -32.39 -9.89 6.97
C ALA A 17 -31.02 -9.96 7.68
N ILE A 18 -30.82 -10.96 8.54
CA ILE A 18 -29.53 -11.22 9.19
C ILE A 18 -28.46 -11.55 8.15
N TYR A 19 -28.75 -12.42 7.19
CA TYR A 19 -27.83 -12.74 6.10
C TYR A 19 -27.42 -11.51 5.30
N LEU A 20 -28.39 -10.69 4.87
CA LEU A 20 -28.13 -9.45 4.15
C LEU A 20 -27.36 -8.45 5.00
N TYR A 21 -27.65 -8.36 6.29
CA TYR A 21 -26.90 -7.50 7.21
C TYR A 21 -25.40 -7.89 7.26
N TYR A 22 -25.11 -9.17 7.43
CA TYR A 22 -23.71 -9.64 7.51
C TYR A 22 -22.99 -9.62 6.18
N THR A 23 -23.68 -9.81 5.06
CA THR A 23 -23.04 -9.83 3.72
C THR A 23 -22.91 -8.44 3.12
N GLU A 24 -23.85 -7.53 3.35
CA GLU A 24 -23.90 -6.25 2.66
C GLU A 24 -23.69 -5.04 3.55
N VAL A 25 -24.12 -5.10 4.82
CA VAL A 25 -24.08 -3.94 5.72
C VAL A 25 -22.87 -3.97 6.66
N LYS A 26 -22.56 -5.14 7.21
CA LYS A 26 -21.42 -5.33 8.11
C LYS A 26 -20.30 -6.06 7.37
N PRO A 27 -19.39 -5.35 6.69
CA PRO A 27 -18.24 -5.99 6.09
C PRO A 27 -17.42 -6.66 7.18
N VAL A 28 -16.99 -7.90 6.97
CA VAL A 28 -15.90 -8.49 7.73
C VAL A 28 -14.65 -7.75 7.30
N VAL A 29 -14.34 -6.66 7.98
CA VAL A 29 -13.10 -5.92 7.74
C VAL A 29 -12.01 -6.74 8.41
N ILE A 30 -11.32 -7.58 7.64
CA ILE A 30 -10.16 -8.34 8.10
C ILE A 30 -9.03 -7.37 8.45
N PHE A 31 -8.92 -6.26 7.69
CA PHE A 31 -8.03 -5.15 7.95
C PHE A 31 -8.87 -3.88 8.09
N GLY A 32 -8.68 -3.14 9.17
CA GLY A 32 -9.20 -1.77 9.25
C GLY A 32 -8.51 -0.94 8.17
N LEU A 33 -9.14 -0.79 7.00
CA LEU A 33 -8.57 -0.01 5.90
C LEU A 33 -8.51 1.47 6.29
N ARG A 34 -7.33 1.93 6.65
CA ARG A 34 -7.07 3.33 6.98
C ARG A 34 -6.74 4.11 5.71
N SER A 35 -7.07 5.39 5.69
CA SER A 35 -6.80 6.29 4.56
C SER A 35 -5.32 6.35 4.17
N ASP A 36 -4.42 6.22 5.14
CA ASP A 36 -2.97 6.33 4.92
C ASP A 36 -2.40 5.20 4.03
N TYR A 37 -2.99 4.00 4.05
CA TYR A 37 -2.56 2.89 3.19
C TYR A 37 -3.68 2.30 2.31
N ALA A 38 -4.82 2.97 2.24
CA ALA A 38 -5.93 2.58 1.35
C ALA A 38 -5.55 2.65 -0.13
N HIS A 39 -4.63 3.53 -0.47
CA HIS A 39 -4.13 3.72 -1.84
C HIS A 39 -2.61 3.68 -1.86
N ALA A 40 -2.04 3.32 -3.01
CA ALA A 40 -0.61 3.48 -3.25
C ALA A 40 -0.20 4.96 -3.15
N ILE A 41 1.09 5.21 -3.02
CA ILE A 41 1.64 6.56 -3.21
C ILE A 41 1.43 6.92 -4.68
N PRO A 42 0.81 8.07 -4.99
CA PRO A 42 0.51 8.46 -6.37
C PRO A 42 1.72 8.36 -7.30
N PHE A 43 1.47 8.25 -8.59
CA PHE A 43 2.51 8.20 -9.61
C PHE A 43 3.57 9.27 -9.40
N GLN A 44 4.83 8.86 -9.38
CA GLN A 44 5.96 9.76 -9.19
C GLN A 44 6.70 10.00 -10.52
N LYS A 45 7.00 11.25 -10.79
CA LYS A 45 7.90 11.65 -11.87
C LYS A 45 9.35 11.45 -11.42
N VAL A 46 10.22 11.13 -12.37
CA VAL A 46 11.66 11.11 -12.12
C VAL A 46 12.12 12.54 -11.81
N PRO A 47 12.78 12.79 -10.67
CA PRO A 47 13.34 14.08 -10.36
C PRO A 47 14.35 14.55 -11.42
N GLU A 48 14.40 15.86 -11.69
CA GLU A 48 15.42 16.45 -12.55
C GLU A 48 16.82 16.06 -12.03
N GLY A 49 17.73 15.75 -12.94
CA GLY A 49 19.09 15.31 -12.62
C GLY A 49 19.24 13.81 -12.31
N LEU A 50 18.12 13.06 -12.20
CA LEU A 50 18.15 11.61 -12.06
C LEU A 50 17.74 10.89 -13.35
N THR A 51 18.18 9.65 -13.52
CA THR A 51 17.86 8.84 -14.71
C THR A 51 16.60 7.98 -14.54
N SER A 52 16.26 7.65 -13.29
CA SER A 52 15.11 6.81 -12.96
C SER A 52 14.73 6.95 -11.48
N LEU A 53 13.60 6.32 -11.10
CA LEU A 53 13.19 6.14 -9.69
C LEU A 53 13.86 4.95 -9.02
N LYS A 54 14.66 4.16 -9.76
CA LYS A 54 15.38 2.99 -9.22
C LYS A 54 16.43 3.42 -8.21
N ALA A 55 16.62 2.62 -7.18
CA ALA A 55 17.59 2.88 -6.13
C ALA A 55 19.02 3.02 -6.66
N GLU A 56 19.37 2.30 -7.76
CA GLU A 56 20.65 2.42 -8.44
C GLU A 56 20.94 3.85 -8.90
N SER A 57 19.91 4.59 -9.38
CA SER A 57 20.07 5.99 -9.79
C SER A 57 20.51 6.88 -8.63
N CYS A 58 19.97 6.64 -7.43
CA CYS A 58 20.40 7.32 -6.20
C CYS A 58 21.80 6.86 -5.75
N GLY A 59 22.06 5.56 -5.89
CA GLY A 59 23.32 4.90 -5.50
C GLY A 59 24.55 5.37 -6.24
N GLN A 60 24.41 6.03 -7.40
CA GLN A 60 25.53 6.63 -8.12
C GLN A 60 26.28 7.67 -7.27
N CYS A 61 25.55 8.41 -6.44
CA CYS A 61 26.11 9.41 -5.53
C CYS A 61 26.02 8.96 -4.05
N HIS A 62 24.92 8.33 -3.65
CA HIS A 62 24.65 7.85 -2.29
C HIS A 62 25.06 6.38 -2.10
N ARG A 63 26.30 6.05 -2.44
CA ARG A 63 26.79 4.66 -2.54
C ARG A 63 26.64 3.88 -1.23
N GLU A 64 27.06 4.43 -0.12
CA GLU A 64 27.02 3.75 1.19
C GLU A 64 25.57 3.44 1.60
N ILE A 65 24.67 4.42 1.50
CA ILE A 65 23.24 4.26 1.80
C ILE A 65 22.59 3.25 0.86
N TYR A 66 23.00 3.23 -0.42
CA TYR A 66 22.52 2.25 -1.40
C TYR A 66 22.94 0.82 -1.02
N GLU A 67 24.18 0.61 -0.60
CA GLU A 67 24.65 -0.72 -0.17
C GLU A 67 23.94 -1.17 1.12
N GLU A 68 23.67 -0.28 2.07
CA GLU A 68 22.87 -0.57 3.25
C GLU A 68 21.43 -0.95 2.85
N TRP A 69 20.79 -0.17 1.99
CA TRP A 69 19.43 -0.44 1.52
C TRP A 69 19.35 -1.81 0.83
N LYS A 70 20.31 -2.17 -0.02
CA LYS A 70 20.32 -3.47 -0.73
C LYS A 70 20.25 -4.68 0.19
N THR A 71 20.77 -4.57 1.40
CA THR A 71 20.75 -5.65 2.40
C THR A 71 19.59 -5.56 3.37
N SER A 72 18.77 -4.51 3.28
CA SER A 72 17.64 -4.28 4.17
C SER A 72 16.41 -5.11 3.77
N ILE A 73 15.53 -5.36 4.74
CA ILE A 73 14.21 -5.97 4.48
C ILE A 73 13.37 -5.11 3.52
N HIS A 74 13.56 -3.80 3.49
CA HIS A 74 12.84 -2.92 2.57
C HIS A 74 13.13 -3.25 1.10
N ALA A 75 14.38 -3.54 0.76
CA ALA A 75 14.76 -3.91 -0.62
C ALA A 75 14.16 -5.26 -1.06
N HIS A 76 13.76 -6.11 -0.12
CA HIS A 76 13.28 -7.46 -0.37
C HIS A 76 11.81 -7.68 -0.02
N ALA A 77 11.11 -6.66 0.49
CA ALA A 77 9.76 -6.78 1.04
C ALA A 77 8.73 -7.40 0.07
N TYR A 78 8.87 -7.21 -1.24
CA TYR A 78 7.99 -7.81 -2.24
C TYR A 78 8.43 -9.22 -2.61
N GLU A 79 9.74 -9.48 -2.75
CA GLU A 79 10.26 -10.78 -3.18
C GLU A 79 10.42 -11.77 -2.02
N ASP A 80 10.18 -11.33 -0.78
CA ASP A 80 10.24 -12.19 0.40
C ASP A 80 9.35 -13.44 0.25
N PRO A 81 9.90 -14.66 0.43
CA PRO A 81 9.15 -15.89 0.23
C PRO A 81 7.92 -16.04 1.14
N PHE A 82 7.98 -15.54 2.38
CA PHE A 82 6.85 -15.57 3.30
C PHE A 82 5.76 -14.62 2.82
N PHE A 83 6.12 -13.40 2.45
CA PHE A 83 5.17 -12.46 1.87
C PHE A 83 4.51 -13.06 0.63
N GLN A 84 5.29 -13.59 -0.30
CA GLN A 84 4.76 -14.19 -1.53
C GLN A 84 3.81 -15.38 -1.26
N ALA A 85 4.12 -16.22 -0.26
CA ALA A 85 3.25 -17.34 0.12
C ALA A 85 1.91 -16.85 0.69
N TYR A 86 1.94 -15.88 1.63
CA TYR A 86 0.73 -15.29 2.21
C TYR A 86 -0.09 -14.53 1.18
N TRP A 87 0.56 -13.72 0.35
CA TRP A 87 -0.11 -12.94 -0.68
C TRP A 87 -0.86 -13.83 -1.69
N LYS A 88 -0.23 -14.94 -2.12
CA LYS A 88 -0.90 -15.95 -2.97
C LYS A 88 -2.07 -16.62 -2.27
N LYS A 89 -1.92 -16.98 -0.99
CA LYS A 89 -2.99 -17.54 -0.17
C LYS A 89 -4.20 -16.60 -0.10
N ASP A 90 -3.97 -15.30 0.02
CA ASP A 90 -4.98 -14.26 0.06
C ASP A 90 -5.38 -13.76 -1.34
N LYS A 91 -5.21 -14.62 -2.37
CA LYS A 91 -5.63 -14.37 -3.77
C LYS A 91 -5.00 -13.11 -4.38
N ASN A 92 -3.76 -12.84 -4.01
CA ASN A 92 -3.00 -11.67 -4.52
C ASN A 92 -3.70 -10.34 -4.25
N ILE A 93 -4.25 -10.19 -3.07
CA ILE A 93 -5.02 -8.99 -2.72
C ILE A 93 -4.16 -7.72 -2.84
N TRP A 94 -4.69 -6.72 -3.54
CA TRP A 94 -3.98 -5.51 -3.94
C TRP A 94 -3.48 -4.66 -2.77
N VAL A 95 -4.20 -4.65 -1.65
CA VAL A 95 -3.87 -3.78 -0.49
C VAL A 95 -2.49 -4.07 0.10
N CYS A 96 -2.00 -5.31 0.01
CA CYS A 96 -0.66 -5.67 0.45
C CYS A 96 0.42 -4.91 -0.32
N LEU A 97 0.18 -4.63 -1.60
CA LEU A 97 1.12 -3.91 -2.45
C LEU A 97 1.31 -2.46 -2.05
N ASN A 98 0.32 -1.84 -1.36
CA ASN A 98 0.44 -0.46 -0.88
C ASN A 98 1.53 -0.24 0.16
N CYS A 99 2.05 -1.32 0.75
CA CYS A 99 3.22 -1.32 1.63
C CYS A 99 4.43 -2.00 0.97
N HIS A 100 4.24 -3.15 0.29
CA HIS A 100 5.33 -3.95 -0.26
C HIS A 100 5.88 -3.46 -1.59
N THR A 101 5.10 -2.68 -2.36
CA THR A 101 5.48 -1.96 -3.58
C THR A 101 4.71 -0.65 -3.62
N PRO A 102 5.06 0.33 -2.76
CA PRO A 102 4.15 1.39 -2.36
C PRO A 102 3.85 2.46 -3.41
N LEU A 103 4.65 2.58 -4.48
CA LEU A 103 4.42 3.56 -5.54
C LEU A 103 3.41 3.02 -6.57
N GLU A 104 2.53 3.86 -7.09
CA GLU A 104 1.69 3.51 -8.25
C GLU A 104 2.55 3.04 -9.43
N ASN A 105 3.73 3.63 -9.64
CA ASN A 105 4.70 3.19 -10.65
C ASN A 105 5.03 1.69 -10.58
N GLN A 106 4.91 1.09 -9.39
CA GLN A 106 5.25 -0.31 -9.13
C GLN A 106 4.04 -1.25 -9.20
N GLN A 107 2.83 -0.73 -9.39
CA GLN A 107 1.59 -1.51 -9.34
C GLN A 107 1.00 -1.75 -10.75
N PRO A 108 0.68 -3.00 -11.11
CA PRO A 108 0.15 -3.33 -12.44
C PRO A 108 -1.27 -2.83 -12.63
N THR A 109 -1.98 -2.57 -11.54
CA THR A 109 -3.35 -2.05 -11.54
C THR A 109 -3.50 -0.93 -10.53
N LEU A 110 -4.37 0.04 -10.82
CA LEU A 110 -4.73 1.14 -9.95
C LEU A 110 -6.12 0.90 -9.36
N VAL A 111 -6.25 1.10 -8.06
CA VAL A 111 -7.53 1.02 -7.35
C VAL A 111 -8.33 2.30 -7.62
N LYS A 112 -9.56 2.15 -8.12
CA LYS A 112 -10.47 3.26 -8.45
C LYS A 112 -11.51 3.52 -7.38
N ASP A 113 -12.06 2.47 -6.82
CA ASP A 113 -13.09 2.56 -5.79
C ASP A 113 -12.99 1.37 -4.85
N ILE A 114 -13.33 1.64 -3.59
CA ILE A 114 -13.35 0.63 -2.51
C ILE A 114 -14.73 0.71 -1.83
N PRO A 115 -15.75 0.09 -2.44
CA PRO A 115 -17.12 0.21 -1.95
C PRO A 115 -17.24 -0.14 -0.47
N ARG A 116 -17.65 0.82 0.34
CA ARG A 116 -17.80 0.67 1.80
C ARG A 116 -16.54 0.17 2.52
N GLY A 117 -15.34 0.47 1.99
CA GLY A 117 -14.07 0.00 2.54
C GLY A 117 -13.82 -1.50 2.35
N ARG A 118 -14.58 -2.17 1.49
CA ARG A 118 -14.45 -3.61 1.23
C ARG A 118 -13.36 -3.88 0.21
N VAL A 119 -12.22 -4.28 0.70
CA VAL A 119 -11.01 -4.52 -0.10
C VAL A 119 -11.25 -5.56 -1.20
N GLU A 120 -12.04 -6.60 -0.92
CA GLU A 120 -12.40 -7.66 -1.85
C GLU A 120 -13.37 -7.22 -2.96
N LYS A 121 -14.02 -6.06 -2.81
CA LYS A 121 -14.94 -5.46 -3.79
C LYS A 121 -14.32 -4.25 -4.52
N ALA A 122 -13.05 -3.97 -4.28
CA ALA A 122 -12.38 -2.86 -4.93
C ALA A 122 -12.38 -3.03 -6.45
N THR A 123 -12.67 -1.94 -7.15
CA THR A 123 -12.54 -1.88 -8.60
C THR A 123 -11.13 -1.43 -8.97
N GLN A 124 -10.56 -2.04 -9.98
CA GLN A 124 -9.21 -1.77 -10.44
C GLN A 124 -9.19 -1.60 -11.96
N GLU A 125 -8.24 -0.80 -12.44
CA GLU A 125 -7.95 -0.67 -13.88
C GLU A 125 -6.46 -0.95 -14.15
N PRO A 126 -6.08 -1.37 -15.36
CA PRO A 126 -4.68 -1.50 -15.74
C PRO A 126 -3.93 -0.19 -15.58
N ASN A 127 -2.70 -0.26 -15.07
CA ASN A 127 -1.83 0.90 -14.94
C ASN A 127 -0.93 1.05 -16.18
N PRO A 128 -1.11 2.08 -17.01
CA PRO A 128 -0.27 2.29 -18.20
C PRO A 128 1.16 2.70 -17.87
N HIS A 129 1.44 3.11 -16.64
CA HIS A 129 2.75 3.57 -16.17
C HIS A 129 3.45 2.54 -15.29
N PHE A 130 3.01 1.29 -15.32
CA PHE A 130 3.60 0.22 -14.53
C PHE A 130 5.02 -0.10 -14.98
N ASP A 131 5.97 -0.01 -14.03
CA ASP A 131 7.36 -0.41 -14.20
C ASP A 131 7.63 -1.72 -13.42
N ALA A 132 7.73 -2.83 -14.16
CA ALA A 132 7.93 -4.15 -13.59
C ALA A 132 9.32 -4.32 -12.94
N ASP A 133 10.33 -3.58 -13.42
CA ASP A 133 11.67 -3.65 -12.83
C ASP A 133 11.75 -2.82 -11.55
N LEU A 134 11.14 -1.64 -11.53
CA LEU A 134 11.02 -0.85 -10.29
C LEU A 134 10.24 -1.61 -9.22
N ARG A 135 9.25 -2.41 -9.60
CA ARG A 135 8.50 -3.26 -8.66
C ARG A 135 9.37 -4.26 -7.91
N LYS A 136 10.40 -4.83 -8.57
CA LYS A 136 11.33 -5.78 -7.94
C LYS A 136 12.16 -5.15 -6.82
N GLU A 137 12.32 -3.83 -6.84
CA GLU A 137 13.02 -3.10 -5.77
C GLU A 137 12.20 -2.94 -4.48
N SER A 138 10.97 -3.46 -4.45
CA SER A 138 10.13 -3.43 -3.25
C SER A 138 9.92 -2.01 -2.70
N ILE A 139 10.40 -1.70 -1.50
CA ILE A 139 10.35 -0.36 -0.93
C ILE A 139 11.66 0.34 -1.29
N THR A 140 11.68 0.95 -2.48
CA THR A 140 12.83 1.70 -3.02
C THR A 140 13.01 3.05 -2.32
N CYS A 141 14.15 3.70 -2.54
CA CYS A 141 14.44 5.04 -2.02
C CYS A 141 13.35 6.05 -2.38
N ALA A 142 12.83 6.00 -3.61
CA ALA A 142 11.78 6.87 -4.11
C ALA A 142 10.46 6.76 -3.32
N ALA A 143 10.17 5.61 -2.72
CA ALA A 143 8.97 5.42 -1.91
C ALA A 143 8.89 6.38 -0.73
N CYS A 144 10.02 6.69 -0.14
CA CYS A 144 10.14 7.66 0.96
C CYS A 144 10.53 9.05 0.48
N HIS A 145 11.47 9.15 -0.45
CA HIS A 145 12.16 10.39 -0.77
C HIS A 145 11.62 11.15 -1.98
N VAL A 146 10.75 10.59 -2.83
CA VAL A 146 10.26 11.30 -4.02
C VAL A 146 8.79 11.68 -3.89
N ARG A 147 8.50 12.97 -4.11
CA ARG A 147 7.14 13.49 -4.27
C ARG A 147 7.11 14.54 -5.38
N ASP A 148 6.26 14.32 -6.38
CA ASP A 148 6.05 15.23 -7.52
C ASP A 148 7.34 15.63 -8.25
N GLY A 149 8.29 14.71 -8.38
CA GLY A 149 9.58 15.00 -9.04
C GLY A 149 10.58 15.79 -8.17
N VAL A 150 10.33 15.91 -6.87
CA VAL A 150 11.22 16.57 -5.90
C VAL A 150 11.69 15.55 -4.87
N ILE A 151 12.96 15.63 -4.48
CA ILE A 151 13.51 14.83 -3.39
C ILE A 151 13.15 15.47 -2.06
N LEU A 152 12.54 14.69 -1.16
CA LEU A 152 12.25 15.09 0.21
C LEU A 152 13.35 14.56 1.15
N GLY A 153 13.73 15.35 2.15
CA GLY A 153 14.74 14.94 3.12
C GLY A 153 14.68 15.70 4.44
N PRO A 154 15.46 15.26 5.44
CA PRO A 154 15.47 15.85 6.78
C PRO A 154 16.31 17.13 6.89
N PHE A 155 16.92 17.59 5.81
CA PHE A 155 17.82 18.75 5.79
C PHE A 155 17.28 19.85 4.87
N ASP A 156 17.49 21.10 5.24
CA ASP A 156 17.05 22.31 4.52
C ASP A 156 18.18 23.05 3.81
N ASP A 157 19.41 22.59 4.01
CA ASP A 157 20.66 23.18 3.51
C ASP A 157 21.34 22.32 2.40
N SER A 158 20.56 21.53 1.69
CA SER A 158 21.08 20.61 0.68
C SER A 158 21.61 21.36 -0.55
N ALA A 159 22.88 21.11 -0.92
CA ALA A 159 23.50 21.50 -2.18
C ALA A 159 23.45 20.40 -3.25
N ALA A 160 22.45 19.53 -3.20
CA ALA A 160 22.28 18.40 -4.09
C ALA A 160 22.09 18.84 -5.55
N PRO A 161 22.55 18.05 -6.54
CA PRO A 161 22.37 18.34 -7.96
C PRO A 161 20.95 18.07 -8.48
N HIS A 162 20.03 17.73 -7.59
CA HIS A 162 18.60 17.48 -7.88
C HIS A 162 17.70 18.39 -7.01
N PRO A 163 16.47 18.70 -7.43
CA PRO A 163 15.54 19.46 -6.62
C PRO A 163 15.31 18.79 -5.26
N THR A 164 15.50 19.54 -4.18
CA THR A 164 15.39 19.04 -2.80
C THR A 164 14.49 19.94 -1.98
N LYS A 165 13.68 19.33 -1.12
CA LYS A 165 12.80 20.04 -0.17
C LYS A 165 12.92 19.42 1.21
N PHE A 166 13.05 20.28 2.22
CA PHE A 166 13.00 19.88 3.61
C PHE A 166 11.60 19.35 3.98
N ASP A 167 11.57 18.18 4.62
CA ASP A 167 10.37 17.61 5.21
C ASP A 167 10.67 17.15 6.64
N PRO A 168 10.13 17.85 7.67
CA PRO A 168 10.39 17.52 9.07
C PRO A 168 9.84 16.16 9.49
N SER A 169 8.93 15.55 8.71
CA SER A 169 8.37 14.23 9.02
C SER A 169 9.42 13.13 9.07
N PHE A 170 10.54 13.27 8.33
CA PHE A 170 11.67 12.32 8.39
C PHE A 170 12.31 12.20 9.79
N ARG A 171 12.08 13.17 10.67
CA ARG A 171 12.56 13.15 12.05
C ARG A 171 11.54 12.58 13.04
N ASN A 172 10.42 12.07 12.54
CA ASN A 172 9.30 11.59 13.35
C ASN A 172 8.97 10.13 12.99
N ALA A 173 8.85 9.25 13.98
CA ALA A 173 8.45 7.85 13.78
C ALA A 173 7.09 7.71 13.07
N GLN A 174 6.21 8.72 13.16
CA GLN A 174 4.95 8.73 12.43
C GLN A 174 5.12 8.68 10.91
N PHE A 175 6.27 9.11 10.39
CA PHE A 175 6.63 8.95 8.98
C PHE A 175 6.56 7.49 8.52
N CYS A 176 6.95 6.55 9.37
CA CYS A 176 6.94 5.12 9.10
C CYS A 176 5.53 4.49 9.25
N SER A 177 4.59 5.21 9.89
CA SER A 177 3.27 4.67 10.29
C SER A 177 2.36 4.31 9.11
N ARG A 178 2.66 4.80 7.92
CA ARG A 178 1.94 4.40 6.70
C ARG A 178 1.96 2.88 6.51
N CYS A 179 3.08 2.23 6.79
CA CYS A 179 3.28 0.80 6.62
C CYS A 179 3.42 0.07 7.96
N HIS A 180 3.98 0.72 8.98
CA HIS A 180 4.28 0.13 10.27
C HIS A 180 3.22 0.38 11.36
N ASN A 181 2.01 0.76 10.99
CA ASN A 181 0.87 0.89 11.91
C ASN A 181 -0.36 0.21 11.33
N VAL A 182 -0.23 -1.08 11.01
CA VAL A 182 -1.31 -1.90 10.47
C VAL A 182 -2.03 -2.62 11.59
N VAL A 183 -3.35 -2.44 11.66
CA VAL A 183 -4.22 -3.18 12.58
C VAL A 183 -4.85 -4.32 11.79
N SER A 184 -4.57 -5.55 12.21
CA SER A 184 -5.18 -6.76 11.64
C SER A 184 -5.92 -7.52 12.73
N GLY A 185 -7.25 -7.55 12.64
CA GLY A 185 -8.10 -8.15 13.67
C GLY A 185 -7.86 -7.53 15.06
N PRO A 186 -7.70 -8.33 16.12
CA PRO A 186 -7.40 -7.83 17.47
C PRO A 186 -5.93 -7.46 17.69
N ALA A 187 -5.04 -7.75 16.73
CA ALA A 187 -3.60 -7.49 16.83
C ALA A 187 -3.22 -6.21 16.10
N GLN A 188 -2.40 -5.39 16.74
CA GLN A 188 -1.79 -4.22 16.13
C GLN A 188 -0.29 -4.51 15.95
N PHE A 189 0.19 -4.38 14.72
CA PHE A 189 1.61 -4.53 14.39
C PHE A 189 2.24 -3.14 14.31
N TYR A 190 3.29 -2.94 15.07
CA TYR A 190 4.07 -1.72 15.12
C TYR A 190 5.34 -1.85 14.28
#